data_6916e75cb9c347476022a998d45be455
#
_entry.id   6916e75cb9c347476022a998d45be455
#
_cell.length_a   1.000
_cell.length_b   1.000
_cell.length_c   1.000
_cell.angle_alpha   90.00
_cell.angle_beta   90.00
_cell.angle_gamma   90.00
#
_symmetry.space_group_name_H-M   'P 1'
#
loop_
_entity.id
_entity.type
_entity.pdbx_description
1 polymer ?
#
loop_
_entity_poly.entity_id
_entity_poly.type
_entity_poly.pdbx_seq_one_letter_code
_entity_poly.pdbx_strand_id
1 'polypeptide(L)'
;MPFIQLEKCTRCLKCEKDCPSSAITIETGEISDACIHCGHCVAICPEMAVRPDFGDVFLLQPHTVTPKDFRNLTSGIRSCRSYLPKDVPDAVLLQLVDNMKHYPSASNARPLQISIVRSKEKVKLLNDLTAEALIRKFSFVCSPWISPFIRIFFPSINIRQIKRYKTSFIERKKVNDSQICHHAPAVLLFHGKVSKTSMAEADANIWATYTSIFANTLGLGTCFNGFIVKAMGKKSKLNPQFKVPANHRVYASLLVGYPKVRYRNESSRQSPIVVLL
;
A
#
# COMPACT_ATOMS: atom_id res chain seq x y z
N MET A 1 15.08 19.79 8.94
CA MET A 1 13.95 20.26 9.78
C MET A 1 13.23 21.41 9.10
N PRO A 2 11.91 21.54 9.22
CA PRO A 2 11.22 22.75 8.79
C PRO A 2 11.78 23.95 9.54
N PHE A 3 11.64 25.15 8.97
CA PHE A 3 12.10 26.38 9.62
C PHE A 3 11.14 27.54 9.37
N ILE A 4 11.22 28.57 10.21
CA ILE A 4 10.34 29.72 10.17
C ILE A 4 11.11 30.95 9.65
N GLN A 5 10.61 31.54 8.57
CA GLN A 5 11.09 32.83 8.07
C GLN A 5 10.47 33.96 8.93
N LEU A 6 11.19 34.40 9.97
CA LEU A 6 10.66 35.37 10.93
C LEU A 6 10.30 36.72 10.30
N GLU A 7 10.97 37.09 9.22
CA GLU A 7 10.70 38.32 8.44
C GLU A 7 9.33 38.29 7.73
N LYS A 8 8.76 37.10 7.51
CA LYS A 8 7.41 36.93 6.94
C LYS A 8 6.37 36.57 7.99
N CYS A 9 6.81 36.26 9.20
CA CYS A 9 5.94 35.74 10.24
C CYS A 9 5.17 36.86 10.94
N THR A 10 3.84 36.82 10.86
CA THR A 10 2.95 37.75 11.58
C THR A 10 2.73 37.36 13.05
N ARG A 11 3.41 36.34 13.55
CA ARG A 11 3.30 35.84 14.93
C ARG A 11 1.86 35.52 15.35
N CYS A 12 1.04 35.00 14.42
CA CYS A 12 -0.35 34.69 14.67
C CYS A 12 -0.57 33.40 15.50
N LEU A 13 0.49 32.71 15.90
CA LEU A 13 0.53 31.50 16.76
C LEU A 13 -0.24 30.27 16.21
N LYS A 14 -0.78 30.32 15.00
CA LYS A 14 -1.58 29.20 14.47
C LYS A 14 -0.79 27.90 14.38
N CYS A 15 0.46 27.96 13.86
CA CYS A 15 1.32 26.79 13.69
C CYS A 15 1.81 26.21 15.03
N GLU A 16 2.02 27.03 16.05
CA GLU A 16 2.37 26.61 17.41
C GLU A 16 1.20 25.88 18.07
N LYS A 17 -0.01 26.45 18.00
CA LYS A 17 -1.23 25.84 18.57
C LYS A 17 -1.65 24.55 17.88
N ASP A 18 -1.40 24.42 16.57
CA ASP A 18 -1.77 23.26 15.77
C ASP A 18 -0.69 22.16 15.79
N CYS A 19 0.46 22.40 16.42
CA CYS A 19 1.55 21.44 16.45
C CYS A 19 1.25 20.24 17.35
N PRO A 20 1.07 19.01 16.80
CA PRO A 20 0.66 17.86 17.60
C PRO A 20 1.75 17.36 18.57
N SER A 21 2.99 17.79 18.38
CA SER A 21 4.14 17.46 19.24
C SER A 21 4.65 18.65 20.06
N SER A 22 3.95 19.80 20.04
CA SER A 22 4.33 21.03 20.74
C SER A 22 5.80 21.42 20.49
N ALA A 23 6.28 21.21 19.26
CA ALA A 23 7.70 21.40 18.89
C ALA A 23 8.03 22.84 18.48
N ILE A 24 7.06 23.75 18.43
CA ILE A 24 7.26 25.10 17.85
C ILE A 24 7.15 26.16 18.95
N THR A 25 8.11 27.07 18.97
CA THR A 25 8.10 28.29 19.78
C THR A 25 8.20 29.50 18.85
N ILE A 26 7.08 30.21 18.64
CA ILE A 26 7.01 31.31 17.68
C ILE A 26 7.83 32.53 18.15
N GLU A 27 7.94 32.73 19.45
CA GLU A 27 8.69 33.87 20.01
C GLU A 27 10.15 33.84 19.55
N THR A 28 10.79 32.69 19.57
CA THR A 28 12.17 32.48 19.14
C THR A 28 12.29 32.03 17.66
N GLY A 29 11.21 31.58 17.07
CA GLY A 29 11.20 30.95 15.73
C GLY A 29 11.78 29.54 15.71
N GLU A 30 11.99 28.94 16.88
CA GLU A 30 12.62 27.62 17.02
C GLU A 30 11.63 26.46 16.78
N ILE A 31 12.14 25.40 16.14
CA ILE A 31 11.44 24.11 16.01
C ILE A 31 12.36 23.04 16.61
N SER A 32 11.92 22.44 17.71
CA SER A 32 12.69 21.46 18.48
C SER A 32 12.73 20.06 17.83
N ASP A 33 13.58 19.17 18.34
CA ASP A 33 13.74 17.78 17.93
C ASP A 33 12.49 16.90 18.20
N ALA A 34 11.50 17.43 18.95
CA ALA A 34 10.20 16.77 19.09
C ALA A 34 9.36 16.81 17.80
N CYS A 35 9.82 17.52 16.77
CA CYS A 35 9.13 17.65 15.49
C CYS A 35 9.02 16.29 14.76
N ILE A 36 7.80 15.87 14.43
CA ILE A 36 7.50 14.66 13.66
C ILE A 36 7.39 14.93 12.15
N HIS A 37 7.82 16.06 11.66
CA HIS A 37 7.84 16.44 10.23
C HIS A 37 6.47 16.33 9.53
N CYS A 38 5.36 16.49 10.24
CA CYS A 38 4.00 16.28 9.74
C CYS A 38 3.49 17.35 8.75
N GLY A 39 4.13 18.52 8.72
CA GLY A 39 3.77 19.61 7.80
C GLY A 39 2.56 20.46 8.21
N HIS A 40 1.95 20.23 9.40
CA HIS A 40 0.81 21.02 9.89
C HIS A 40 1.14 22.53 9.92
N CYS A 41 2.30 22.88 10.44
CA CYS A 41 2.77 24.27 10.52
C CYS A 41 2.91 24.92 9.14
N VAL A 42 3.35 24.18 8.15
CA VAL A 42 3.44 24.65 6.75
C VAL A 42 2.04 24.86 6.18
N ALA A 43 1.14 23.89 6.37
CA ALA A 43 -0.20 23.90 5.79
C ALA A 43 -1.11 25.01 6.38
N ILE A 44 -0.95 25.34 7.67
CA ILE A 44 -1.82 26.32 8.35
C ILE A 44 -1.31 27.77 8.24
N CYS A 45 -0.08 27.98 7.79
CA CYS A 45 0.54 29.31 7.79
C CYS A 45 -0.04 30.19 6.67
N PRO A 46 -0.76 31.30 6.98
CA PRO A 46 -1.37 32.14 5.97
C PRO A 46 -0.33 32.92 5.14
N GLU A 47 0.84 33.21 5.74
CA GLU A 47 1.90 33.96 5.10
C GLU A 47 2.96 33.07 4.42
N MET A 48 2.73 31.74 4.39
CA MET A 48 3.72 30.77 3.90
C MET A 48 5.13 31.01 4.51
N ALA A 49 5.17 31.49 5.76
CA ALA A 49 6.42 31.81 6.47
C ALA A 49 7.12 30.55 6.99
N VAL A 50 6.43 29.42 7.11
CA VAL A 50 7.02 28.13 7.51
C VAL A 50 7.43 27.36 6.26
N ARG A 51 8.71 27.01 6.18
CA ARG A 51 9.28 26.24 5.08
C ARG A 51 9.43 24.76 5.47
N PRO A 52 9.08 23.80 4.58
CA PRO A 52 9.29 22.39 4.82
C PRO A 52 10.78 22.01 4.75
N ASP A 53 11.10 20.81 5.19
CA ASP A 53 12.46 20.22 5.11
C ASP A 53 12.95 20.08 3.67
N PHE A 54 12.02 19.87 2.75
CA PHE A 54 12.28 19.63 1.32
C PHE A 54 11.11 20.11 0.47
N GLY A 55 11.44 20.59 -0.72
CA GLY A 55 10.44 21.11 -1.66
C GLY A 55 9.95 22.51 -1.29
N ASP A 56 8.92 22.94 -2.01
CA ASP A 56 8.31 24.27 -1.87
C ASP A 56 6.95 24.21 -1.21
N VAL A 57 6.45 25.38 -0.81
CA VAL A 57 5.08 25.58 -0.31
C VAL A 57 4.21 25.98 -1.49
N PHE A 58 3.10 25.27 -1.67
CA PHE A 58 2.11 25.55 -2.70
C PHE A 58 0.76 25.86 -2.06
N LEU A 59 0.03 26.80 -2.66
CA LEU A 59 -1.35 27.04 -2.27
C LEU A 59 -2.22 25.82 -2.58
N LEU A 60 -2.96 25.37 -1.58
CA LEU A 60 -3.92 24.28 -1.76
C LEU A 60 -5.03 24.73 -2.71
N GLN A 61 -5.22 23.99 -3.80
CA GLN A 61 -6.31 24.24 -4.72
C GLN A 61 -7.62 23.65 -4.18
N PRO A 62 -8.76 24.36 -4.30
CA PRO A 62 -10.04 23.82 -3.91
C PRO A 62 -10.34 22.54 -4.70
N HIS A 63 -10.81 21.49 -4.01
CA HIS A 63 -11.25 20.28 -4.71
C HIS A 63 -12.66 20.46 -5.26
N THR A 64 -12.91 19.87 -6.43
CA THR A 64 -14.22 19.88 -7.11
C THR A 64 -14.98 18.55 -6.99
N VAL A 65 -14.38 17.57 -6.28
CA VAL A 65 -14.95 16.23 -6.11
C VAL A 65 -16.13 16.27 -5.14
N THR A 66 -17.33 15.96 -5.61
CA THR A 66 -18.50 15.85 -4.75
C THR A 66 -18.55 14.49 -4.03
N PRO A 67 -19.31 14.36 -2.92
CA PRO A 67 -19.54 13.05 -2.28
C PRO A 67 -20.08 11.99 -3.26
N LYS A 68 -20.92 12.39 -4.20
CA LYS A 68 -21.48 11.53 -5.25
C LYS A 68 -20.39 11.03 -6.20
N ASP A 69 -19.48 11.91 -6.63
CA ASP A 69 -18.39 11.53 -7.54
C ASP A 69 -17.44 10.55 -6.87
N PHE A 70 -17.06 10.82 -5.62
CA PHE A 70 -16.20 9.92 -4.84
C PHE A 70 -16.87 8.56 -4.63
N ARG A 71 -18.16 8.53 -4.27
CA ARG A 71 -18.93 7.29 -4.14
C ARG A 71 -18.96 6.51 -5.45
N ASN A 72 -19.25 7.17 -6.57
CA ASN A 72 -19.30 6.52 -7.88
C ASN A 72 -17.95 5.92 -8.27
N LEU A 73 -16.85 6.64 -8.03
CA LEU A 73 -15.49 6.14 -8.25
C LEU A 73 -15.23 4.89 -7.42
N THR A 74 -15.46 4.93 -6.12
CA THR A 74 -15.10 3.84 -5.19
C THR A 74 -16.03 2.65 -5.29
N SER A 75 -17.33 2.85 -5.52
CA SER A 75 -18.29 1.76 -5.70
C SER A 75 -18.05 0.95 -6.98
N GLY A 76 -17.42 1.55 -7.99
CA GLY A 76 -17.04 0.90 -9.25
C GLY A 76 -15.78 0.02 -9.15
N ILE A 77 -14.94 0.22 -8.15
CA ILE A 77 -13.66 -0.51 -8.03
C ILE A 77 -13.91 -1.99 -7.71
N ARG A 78 -13.27 -2.87 -8.48
CA ARG A 78 -13.25 -4.32 -8.28
C ARG A 78 -11.83 -4.84 -8.39
N SER A 79 -11.54 -5.93 -7.68
CA SER A 79 -10.26 -6.65 -7.84
C SER A 79 -10.12 -7.13 -9.28
N CYS A 80 -9.33 -6.44 -10.08
CA CYS A 80 -9.06 -6.82 -11.46
C CYS A 80 -8.16 -8.06 -11.50
N ARG A 81 -8.61 -9.10 -12.18
CA ARG A 81 -7.88 -10.38 -12.35
C ARG A 81 -7.79 -10.80 -13.81
N SER A 82 -8.09 -9.88 -14.73
CA SER A 82 -7.99 -10.08 -16.17
C SER A 82 -7.49 -8.80 -16.80
N TYR A 83 -6.30 -8.83 -17.34
CA TYR A 83 -5.60 -7.68 -17.88
C TYR A 83 -5.40 -7.81 -19.39
N LEU A 84 -5.36 -6.67 -20.08
CA LEU A 84 -4.90 -6.62 -21.47
C LEU A 84 -3.38 -6.92 -21.50
N PRO A 85 -2.88 -7.54 -22.58
CA PRO A 85 -1.43 -7.77 -22.79
C PRO A 85 -0.74 -6.46 -23.22
N LYS A 86 -0.90 -5.42 -22.39
CA LYS A 86 -0.38 -4.07 -22.61
C LYS A 86 0.41 -3.62 -21.40
N ASP A 87 1.65 -3.22 -21.60
CA ASP A 87 2.49 -2.70 -20.54
C ASP A 87 1.96 -1.36 -20.02
N VAL A 88 2.15 -1.13 -18.72
CA VAL A 88 1.90 0.19 -18.12
C VAL A 88 3.18 1.00 -18.23
N PRO A 89 3.16 2.19 -18.88
CA PRO A 89 4.35 3.02 -19.03
C PRO A 89 4.98 3.38 -17.69
N ASP A 90 6.31 3.48 -17.64
CA ASP A 90 7.04 3.84 -16.41
C ASP A 90 6.57 5.15 -15.83
N ALA A 91 6.34 6.16 -16.66
CA ALA A 91 5.82 7.46 -16.20
C ALA A 91 4.49 7.33 -15.45
N VAL A 92 3.59 6.43 -15.91
CA VAL A 92 2.31 6.17 -15.24
C VAL A 92 2.51 5.42 -13.92
N LEU A 93 3.43 4.44 -13.88
CA LEU A 93 3.76 3.72 -12.64
C LEU A 93 4.39 4.66 -11.60
N LEU A 94 5.28 5.55 -12.01
CA LEU A 94 5.88 6.56 -11.14
C LEU A 94 4.84 7.58 -10.68
N GLN A 95 3.91 7.99 -11.55
CA GLN A 95 2.79 8.87 -11.21
C GLN A 95 1.90 8.24 -10.14
N LEU A 96 1.63 6.92 -10.17
CA LEU A 96 0.87 6.22 -9.12
C LEU A 96 1.53 6.34 -7.74
N VAL A 97 2.86 6.30 -7.70
CA VAL A 97 3.61 6.39 -6.44
C VAL A 97 3.68 7.84 -5.96
N ASP A 98 4.04 8.76 -6.83
CA ASP A 98 4.30 10.16 -6.47
C ASP A 98 3.01 10.89 -6.05
N ASN A 99 1.91 10.75 -6.80
CA ASN A 99 0.65 11.41 -6.43
C ASN A 99 0.06 10.89 -5.11
N MET A 100 0.41 9.67 -4.71
CA MET A 100 -0.10 9.07 -3.45
C MET A 100 0.88 9.20 -2.28
N LYS A 101 1.93 10.01 -2.40
CA LYS A 101 2.90 10.28 -1.32
C LYS A 101 2.29 10.99 -0.09
N HIS A 102 1.10 11.57 -0.24
CA HIS A 102 0.38 12.26 0.85
C HIS A 102 -0.48 11.33 1.71
N TYR A 103 -0.32 9.99 1.58
CA TYR A 103 -1.03 9.06 2.45
C TYR A 103 -0.69 9.30 3.94
N PRO A 104 -1.67 9.19 4.85
CA PRO A 104 -1.40 9.31 6.27
C PRO A 104 -0.61 8.09 6.77
N SER A 105 0.35 8.32 7.67
CA SER A 105 1.09 7.26 8.36
C SER A 105 1.19 7.55 9.86
N ALA A 106 1.30 6.51 10.67
CA ALA A 106 1.39 6.64 12.12
C ALA A 106 2.59 7.54 12.51
N SER A 107 2.33 8.57 13.32
CA SER A 107 3.31 9.60 13.73
C SER A 107 4.09 10.21 12.55
N ASN A 108 3.50 10.25 11.38
CA ASN A 108 4.15 10.65 10.13
C ASN A 108 5.50 9.94 9.85
N ALA A 109 5.68 8.73 10.38
CA ALA A 109 6.97 8.01 10.32
C ALA A 109 7.38 7.58 8.90
N ARG A 110 6.42 7.45 7.97
CA ARG A 110 6.64 7.07 6.56
C ARG A 110 7.64 5.92 6.37
N PRO A 111 7.46 4.77 7.04
CA PRO A 111 8.46 3.71 7.13
C PRO A 111 8.57 2.86 5.86
N LEU A 112 7.84 3.19 4.82
CA LEU A 112 7.65 2.33 3.66
C LEU A 112 8.45 2.77 2.45
N GLN A 113 8.86 1.76 1.69
CA GLN A 113 9.42 1.86 0.34
C GLN A 113 8.55 1.06 -0.62
N ILE A 114 8.66 1.36 -1.91
CA ILE A 114 7.97 0.62 -2.97
C ILE A 114 8.99 0.05 -3.94
N SER A 115 8.88 -1.27 -4.19
CA SER A 115 9.53 -1.90 -5.34
C SER A 115 8.49 -2.13 -6.43
N ILE A 116 8.77 -1.65 -7.65
CA ILE A 116 7.91 -1.86 -8.80
C ILE A 116 8.48 -3.01 -9.63
N VAL A 117 7.75 -4.13 -9.63
CA VAL A 117 8.05 -5.26 -10.51
C VAL A 117 7.33 -5.04 -11.82
N ARG A 118 8.07 -4.80 -12.87
CA ARG A 118 7.59 -4.59 -14.24
C ARG A 118 8.37 -5.49 -15.20
N SER A 119 7.97 -5.63 -16.39
CA SER A 119 8.30 -6.61 -17.40
C SER A 119 7.65 -7.98 -17.17
N LYS A 120 7.24 -8.56 -18.26
CA LYS A 120 6.56 -9.86 -18.30
C LYS A 120 7.38 -10.98 -17.63
N GLU A 121 8.70 -10.97 -17.82
CA GLU A 121 9.62 -11.97 -17.29
C GLU A 121 9.73 -11.83 -15.76
N LYS A 122 9.87 -10.59 -15.25
CA LYS A 122 9.97 -10.34 -13.79
C LYS A 122 8.68 -10.64 -13.06
N VAL A 123 7.53 -10.29 -13.63
CA VAL A 123 6.22 -10.61 -13.05
C VAL A 123 5.97 -12.11 -13.08
N LYS A 124 6.36 -12.80 -14.18
CA LYS A 124 6.32 -14.25 -14.25
C LYS A 124 7.21 -14.91 -13.19
N LEU A 125 8.43 -14.41 -13.03
CA LEU A 125 9.36 -14.90 -11.99
C LEU A 125 8.76 -14.72 -10.59
N LEU A 126 8.17 -13.56 -10.29
CA LEU A 126 7.48 -13.31 -9.02
C LEU A 126 6.32 -14.28 -8.80
N ASN A 127 5.51 -14.53 -9.84
CA ASN A 127 4.42 -15.50 -9.81
C ASN A 127 4.92 -16.89 -9.44
N ASP A 128 5.92 -17.39 -10.15
CA ASP A 128 6.42 -18.75 -10.03
C ASP A 128 7.09 -19.00 -8.67
N LEU A 129 7.95 -18.09 -8.25
CA LEU A 129 8.62 -18.18 -6.94
C LEU A 129 7.61 -18.07 -5.78
N THR A 130 6.58 -17.22 -5.92
CA THR A 130 5.52 -17.11 -4.93
C THR A 130 4.73 -18.41 -4.84
N ALA A 131 4.35 -19.00 -5.98
CA ALA A 131 3.65 -20.28 -6.03
C ALA A 131 4.47 -21.40 -5.35
N GLU A 132 5.77 -21.50 -5.67
CA GLU A 132 6.67 -22.48 -5.05
C GLU A 132 6.78 -22.33 -3.54
N ALA A 133 6.97 -21.10 -3.06
CA ALA A 133 7.06 -20.83 -1.63
C ALA A 133 5.76 -21.20 -0.90
N LEU A 134 4.60 -20.92 -1.50
CA LEU A 134 3.30 -21.27 -0.93
C LEU A 134 3.02 -22.76 -0.99
N ILE A 135 3.34 -23.44 -2.09
CA ILE A 135 3.20 -24.91 -2.20
C ILE A 135 4.00 -25.59 -1.09
N ARG A 136 5.25 -25.16 -0.85
CA ARG A 136 6.09 -25.71 0.24
C ARG A 136 5.44 -25.47 1.61
N LYS A 137 5.01 -24.25 1.92
CA LYS A 137 4.33 -23.91 3.17
C LYS A 137 3.03 -24.72 3.36
N PHE A 138 2.22 -24.81 2.33
CA PHE A 138 0.95 -25.55 2.37
C PHE A 138 1.16 -27.05 2.48
N SER A 139 2.20 -27.60 1.84
CA SER A 139 2.56 -29.02 1.98
C SER A 139 2.95 -29.35 3.42
N PHE A 140 3.70 -28.48 4.08
CA PHE A 140 4.05 -28.62 5.50
C PHE A 140 2.80 -28.59 6.39
N VAL A 141 1.93 -27.56 6.25
CA VAL A 141 0.70 -27.42 7.02
C VAL A 141 -0.28 -28.57 6.80
N CYS A 142 -0.32 -29.12 5.59
CA CYS A 142 -1.23 -30.21 5.21
C CYS A 142 -0.64 -31.60 5.42
N SER A 143 0.57 -31.72 5.99
CA SER A 143 1.17 -33.02 6.25
C SER A 143 0.37 -33.82 7.27
N PRO A 144 0.33 -35.17 7.18
CA PRO A 144 -0.41 -36.02 8.12
C PRO A 144 -0.02 -35.80 9.58
N TRP A 145 1.25 -35.48 9.83
CA TRP A 145 1.79 -35.27 11.17
C TRP A 145 1.43 -33.92 11.78
N ILE A 146 1.32 -32.86 10.97
CA ILE A 146 1.13 -31.47 11.44
C ILE A 146 -0.34 -31.06 11.42
N SER A 147 -1.11 -31.51 10.43
CA SER A 147 -2.49 -31.10 10.26
C SER A 147 -3.41 -31.39 11.47
N PRO A 148 -3.27 -32.49 12.25
CA PRO A 148 -4.06 -32.69 13.46
C PRO A 148 -3.75 -31.65 14.55
N PHE A 149 -2.47 -31.34 14.80
CA PHE A 149 -2.07 -30.32 15.75
C PHE A 149 -2.65 -28.94 15.37
N ILE A 150 -2.56 -28.56 14.09
CA ILE A 150 -3.13 -27.30 13.63
C ILE A 150 -4.64 -27.24 13.87
N ARG A 151 -5.38 -28.32 13.66
CA ARG A 151 -6.82 -28.34 13.93
C ARG A 151 -7.17 -28.14 15.39
N ILE A 152 -6.35 -28.67 16.30
CA ILE A 152 -6.57 -28.55 17.76
C ILE A 152 -6.18 -27.18 18.26
N PHE A 153 -4.97 -26.72 17.95
CA PHE A 153 -4.40 -25.49 18.53
C PHE A 153 -4.74 -24.22 17.73
N PHE A 154 -5.12 -24.34 16.46
CA PHE A 154 -5.43 -23.21 15.59
C PHE A 154 -6.73 -23.47 14.79
N PRO A 155 -7.89 -23.56 15.46
CA PRO A 155 -9.16 -23.95 14.82
C PRO A 155 -9.62 -22.96 13.74
N SER A 156 -9.15 -21.71 13.79
CA SER A 156 -9.41 -20.69 12.77
C SER A 156 -8.73 -20.97 11.41
N ILE A 157 -7.74 -21.88 11.36
CA ILE A 157 -7.05 -22.24 10.13
C ILE A 157 -7.87 -23.26 9.34
N ASN A 158 -8.42 -22.84 8.21
CA ASN A 158 -9.17 -23.72 7.32
C ASN A 158 -8.25 -24.60 6.46
N ILE A 159 -7.88 -25.78 6.96
CA ILE A 159 -7.00 -26.74 6.27
C ILE A 159 -7.59 -27.21 4.93
N ARG A 160 -8.94 -27.35 4.82
CA ARG A 160 -9.59 -27.74 3.55
C ARG A 160 -9.33 -26.69 2.47
N GLN A 161 -9.45 -25.43 2.83
CA GLN A 161 -9.16 -24.31 1.93
C GLN A 161 -7.69 -24.27 1.51
N ILE A 162 -6.76 -24.51 2.45
CA ILE A 162 -5.31 -24.57 2.17
C ILE A 162 -5.01 -25.72 1.20
N LYS A 163 -5.61 -26.89 1.39
CA LYS A 163 -5.47 -28.02 0.45
C LYS A 163 -5.94 -27.65 -0.96
N ARG A 164 -7.11 -27.02 -1.08
CA ARG A 164 -7.65 -26.54 -2.38
C ARG A 164 -6.68 -25.57 -3.07
N TYR A 165 -6.15 -24.58 -2.36
CA TYR A 165 -5.14 -23.67 -2.91
C TYR A 165 -3.89 -24.40 -3.36
N LYS A 166 -3.36 -25.32 -2.52
CA LYS A 166 -2.19 -26.11 -2.87
C LYS A 166 -2.40 -26.88 -4.18
N THR A 167 -3.49 -27.62 -4.30
CA THR A 167 -3.83 -28.41 -5.50
C THR A 167 -3.93 -27.48 -6.71
N SER A 168 -4.69 -26.39 -6.60
CA SER A 168 -4.84 -25.42 -7.68
C SER A 168 -3.50 -24.81 -8.12
N PHE A 169 -2.59 -24.50 -7.18
CA PHE A 169 -1.26 -23.98 -7.54
C PHE A 169 -0.40 -25.01 -8.26
N ILE A 170 -0.46 -26.27 -7.87
CA ILE A 170 0.27 -27.35 -8.53
C ILE A 170 -0.26 -27.57 -9.97
N GLU A 171 -1.57 -27.62 -10.13
CA GLU A 171 -2.20 -27.84 -11.44
C GLU A 171 -1.90 -26.70 -12.43
N ARG A 172 -2.08 -25.46 -12.00
CA ARG A 172 -1.83 -24.30 -12.86
C ARG A 172 -0.35 -24.09 -13.19
N LYS A 173 0.55 -24.48 -12.27
CA LYS A 173 1.98 -24.48 -12.57
C LYS A 173 2.32 -25.44 -13.73
N LYS A 174 1.65 -26.60 -13.84
CA LYS A 174 1.85 -27.55 -14.93
C LYS A 174 1.51 -26.95 -16.29
N VAL A 175 0.51 -26.09 -16.37
CA VAL A 175 0.07 -25.41 -17.59
C VAL A 175 0.65 -24.02 -17.77
N ASN A 176 1.66 -23.67 -16.95
CA ASN A 176 2.37 -22.38 -17.00
C ASN A 176 1.44 -21.15 -16.90
N ASP A 177 0.35 -21.28 -16.10
CA ASP A 177 -0.62 -20.21 -15.91
C ASP A 177 -0.23 -19.26 -14.76
N SER A 178 -0.40 -17.96 -14.96
CA SER A 178 -0.08 -16.92 -13.98
C SER A 178 -1.21 -16.74 -12.96
N GLN A 179 -1.38 -17.74 -12.09
CA GLN A 179 -2.47 -17.79 -11.13
C GLN A 179 -2.42 -16.70 -10.05
N ILE A 180 -1.21 -16.33 -9.62
CA ILE A 180 -1.03 -15.38 -8.52
C ILE A 180 -1.06 -13.95 -9.05
N CYS A 181 -0.30 -13.68 -10.10
CA CYS A 181 -0.22 -12.35 -10.69
C CYS A 181 -1.29 -12.08 -11.76
N HIS A 182 -2.12 -13.08 -12.14
CA HIS A 182 -3.21 -12.93 -13.11
C HIS A 182 -2.79 -12.27 -14.42
N HIS A 183 -1.55 -12.51 -14.88
CA HIS A 183 -0.96 -11.87 -16.06
C HIS A 183 -0.93 -10.33 -15.99
N ALA A 184 -0.93 -9.75 -14.79
CA ALA A 184 -0.77 -8.31 -14.64
C ALA A 184 0.58 -7.86 -15.20
N PRO A 185 0.67 -6.73 -15.92
CA PRO A 185 1.92 -6.22 -16.49
C PRO A 185 2.84 -5.63 -15.41
N ALA A 186 2.32 -5.22 -14.27
CA ALA A 186 3.10 -4.67 -13.18
C ALA A 186 2.57 -5.08 -11.80
N VAL A 187 3.48 -5.09 -10.80
CA VAL A 187 3.17 -5.34 -9.41
C VAL A 187 3.90 -4.32 -8.55
N LEU A 188 3.17 -3.63 -7.68
CA LEU A 188 3.73 -2.75 -6.66
C LEU A 188 3.88 -3.55 -5.36
N LEU A 189 5.08 -3.52 -4.76
CA LEU A 189 5.40 -4.16 -3.50
C LEU A 189 5.67 -3.08 -2.45
N PHE A 190 4.76 -2.92 -1.50
CA PHE A 190 4.90 -1.97 -0.39
C PHE A 190 5.62 -2.69 0.76
N HIS A 191 6.83 -2.25 1.08
CA HIS A 191 7.68 -2.94 2.04
C HIS A 191 8.39 -1.97 2.98
N GLY A 192 8.78 -2.46 4.14
CA GLY A 192 9.49 -1.68 5.16
C GLY A 192 10.23 -2.56 6.15
N LYS A 193 11.04 -1.94 7.00
CA LYS A 193 11.75 -2.62 8.08
C LYS A 193 10.76 -3.34 9.01
N VAL A 194 11.14 -4.50 9.49
CA VAL A 194 10.35 -5.23 10.48
C VAL A 194 10.64 -4.64 11.85
N SER A 195 9.62 -4.04 12.46
CA SER A 195 9.67 -3.50 13.82
C SER A 195 8.43 -3.94 14.60
N LYS A 196 8.57 -4.11 15.92
CA LYS A 196 7.44 -4.45 16.79
C LYS A 196 6.55 -3.23 17.10
N THR A 197 7.11 -2.04 17.03
CA THR A 197 6.43 -0.77 17.36
C THR A 197 5.91 -0.02 16.14
N SER A 198 6.21 -0.48 14.93
CA SER A 198 5.82 0.18 13.70
C SER A 198 4.43 -0.24 13.25
N MET A 199 3.62 0.74 12.83
CA MET A 199 2.33 0.53 12.17
C MET A 199 2.47 0.30 10.65
N ALA A 200 3.64 -0.14 10.18
CA ALA A 200 3.98 -0.28 8.76
C ALA A 200 2.98 -1.15 7.96
N GLU A 201 2.33 -2.12 8.59
CA GLU A 201 1.28 -2.92 7.93
C GLU A 201 0.01 -2.11 7.66
N ALA A 202 -0.44 -1.31 8.64
CA ALA A 202 -1.57 -0.41 8.46
C ALA A 202 -1.24 0.67 7.41
N ASP A 203 -0.08 1.32 7.54
CA ASP A 203 0.39 2.34 6.61
C ASP A 203 0.50 1.82 5.18
N ALA A 204 0.99 0.58 4.99
CA ALA A 204 1.10 -0.04 3.67
C ALA A 204 -0.27 -0.29 3.01
N ASN A 205 -1.25 -0.75 3.80
CA ASN A 205 -2.60 -0.97 3.29
C ASN A 205 -3.32 0.35 2.97
N ILE A 206 -3.10 1.40 3.79
CA ILE A 206 -3.60 2.74 3.50
C ILE A 206 -3.00 3.25 2.19
N TRP A 207 -1.67 3.25 2.05
CA TRP A 207 -1.01 3.72 0.82
C TRP A 207 -1.44 2.92 -0.41
N ALA A 208 -1.48 1.60 -0.33
CA ALA A 208 -1.95 0.75 -1.43
C ALA A 208 -3.42 1.03 -1.80
N THR A 209 -4.28 1.38 -0.83
CA THR A 209 -5.67 1.77 -1.08
C THR A 209 -5.76 3.10 -1.83
N TYR A 210 -5.02 4.13 -1.38
CA TYR A 210 -4.92 5.40 -2.09
C TYR A 210 -4.44 5.19 -3.53
N THR A 211 -3.38 4.39 -3.70
CA THR A 211 -2.83 4.04 -5.03
C THR A 211 -3.86 3.32 -5.91
N SER A 212 -4.64 2.40 -5.33
CA SER A 212 -5.69 1.67 -6.07
C SER A 212 -6.83 2.59 -6.54
N ILE A 213 -7.25 3.53 -5.69
CA ILE A 213 -8.29 4.51 -6.06
C ILE A 213 -7.77 5.42 -7.17
N PHE A 214 -6.55 5.93 -7.02
CA PHE A 214 -5.95 6.80 -8.04
C PHE A 214 -5.69 6.06 -9.36
N ALA A 215 -5.24 4.81 -9.32
CA ALA A 215 -5.07 3.98 -10.52
C ALA A 215 -6.37 3.86 -11.35
N ASN A 216 -7.51 3.79 -10.66
CA ASN A 216 -8.81 3.72 -11.34
C ASN A 216 -9.13 4.99 -12.13
N THR A 217 -8.72 6.18 -11.65
CA THR A 217 -8.89 7.45 -12.39
C THR A 217 -8.04 7.50 -13.67
N LEU A 218 -6.96 6.71 -13.72
CA LEU A 218 -6.10 6.57 -14.91
C LEU A 218 -6.54 5.43 -15.84
N GLY A 219 -7.72 4.84 -15.59
CA GLY A 219 -8.23 3.70 -16.36
C GLY A 219 -7.51 2.38 -16.10
N LEU A 220 -6.72 2.29 -15.02
CA LEU A 220 -6.04 1.08 -14.61
C LEU A 220 -6.90 0.25 -13.64
N GLY A 221 -6.83 -1.06 -13.79
CA GLY A 221 -7.38 -2.02 -12.85
C GLY A 221 -6.32 -2.48 -11.85
N THR A 222 -6.73 -2.68 -10.61
CA THR A 222 -5.84 -3.14 -9.55
C THR A 222 -6.40 -4.36 -8.81
N CYS A 223 -5.51 -5.13 -8.18
CA CYS A 223 -5.91 -6.23 -7.30
C CYS A 223 -4.92 -6.38 -6.15
N PHE A 224 -5.39 -6.27 -4.91
CA PHE A 224 -4.60 -6.63 -3.73
C PHE A 224 -4.25 -8.11 -3.75
N ASN A 225 -2.98 -8.44 -3.47
CA ASN A 225 -2.48 -9.81 -3.54
C ASN A 225 -1.83 -10.28 -2.25
N GLY A 226 -2.63 -10.91 -1.38
CA GLY A 226 -2.15 -11.45 -0.11
C GLY A 226 -1.22 -12.66 -0.23
N PHE A 227 -1.19 -13.36 -1.37
CA PHE A 227 -0.28 -14.49 -1.56
C PHE A 227 1.18 -14.04 -1.68
N ILE A 228 1.42 -12.95 -2.42
CA ILE A 228 2.75 -12.33 -2.51
C ILE A 228 3.20 -11.88 -1.12
N VAL A 229 2.34 -11.18 -0.36
CA VAL A 229 2.62 -10.73 1.01
C VAL A 229 3.01 -11.91 1.91
N LYS A 230 2.27 -13.04 1.83
CA LYS A 230 2.57 -14.27 2.60
C LYS A 230 3.88 -14.93 2.20
N ALA A 231 4.28 -14.84 0.93
CA ALA A 231 5.53 -15.42 0.44
C ALA A 231 6.74 -14.52 0.74
N MET A 232 6.57 -13.19 0.68
CA MET A 232 7.64 -12.19 0.86
C MET A 232 7.69 -11.62 2.30
N GLY A 233 7.53 -12.49 3.29
CA GLY A 233 7.67 -12.14 4.70
C GLY A 233 9.11 -11.79 5.11
N LYS A 234 9.34 -11.58 6.42
CA LYS A 234 10.66 -11.32 6.98
C LYS A 234 11.65 -12.44 6.58
N LYS A 235 12.86 -12.05 6.16
CA LYS A 235 13.94 -12.96 5.73
C LYS A 235 13.54 -13.90 4.58
N SER A 236 12.54 -13.55 3.77
CA SER A 236 12.22 -14.34 2.59
C SER A 236 13.37 -14.29 1.57
N LYS A 237 13.75 -15.47 1.05
CA LYS A 237 14.76 -15.60 -0.02
C LYS A 237 14.29 -14.96 -1.34
N LEU A 238 12.99 -14.62 -1.45
CA LEU A 238 12.44 -13.91 -2.61
C LEU A 238 12.78 -12.41 -2.59
N ASN A 239 12.88 -11.82 -1.40
CA ASN A 239 13.00 -10.37 -1.24
C ASN A 239 14.14 -9.75 -2.08
N PRO A 240 15.40 -10.24 -2.03
CA PRO A 240 16.49 -9.62 -2.81
C PRO A 240 16.29 -9.65 -4.31
N GLN A 241 15.58 -10.65 -4.84
CA GLN A 241 15.33 -10.81 -6.28
C GLN A 241 14.43 -9.69 -6.84
N PHE A 242 13.65 -9.04 -5.97
CA PHE A 242 12.74 -7.94 -6.32
C PHE A 242 13.15 -6.62 -5.66
N LYS A 243 14.43 -6.45 -5.34
CA LYS A 243 14.98 -5.22 -4.72
C LYS A 243 14.35 -4.86 -3.37
N VAL A 244 13.81 -5.85 -2.66
CA VAL A 244 13.34 -5.69 -1.28
C VAL A 244 14.49 -6.06 -0.34
N PRO A 245 14.98 -5.14 0.52
CA PRO A 245 16.08 -5.40 1.44
C PRO A 245 15.81 -6.59 2.37
N ALA A 246 16.87 -7.33 2.76
CA ALA A 246 16.74 -8.54 3.58
C ALA A 246 16.08 -8.30 4.96
N ASN A 247 16.24 -7.11 5.54
CA ASN A 247 15.63 -6.70 6.81
C ASN A 247 14.20 -6.14 6.65
N HIS A 248 13.68 -6.07 5.42
CA HIS A 248 12.32 -5.69 5.11
C HIS A 248 11.40 -6.90 4.97
N ARG A 249 10.10 -6.65 5.05
CA ARG A 249 9.04 -7.53 4.56
C ARG A 249 8.08 -6.75 3.68
N VAL A 250 7.42 -7.45 2.78
CA VAL A 250 6.30 -6.89 2.03
C VAL A 250 5.05 -6.92 2.91
N TYR A 251 4.43 -5.76 3.13
CA TYR A 251 3.22 -5.60 3.94
C TYR A 251 1.96 -5.53 3.09
N ALA A 252 2.05 -4.95 1.90
CA ALA A 252 0.97 -4.96 0.92
C ALA A 252 1.53 -5.18 -0.49
N SER A 253 0.74 -5.75 -1.38
CA SER A 253 1.07 -5.83 -2.79
C SER A 253 -0.15 -5.56 -3.66
N LEU A 254 0.06 -4.87 -4.78
CA LEU A 254 -0.98 -4.42 -5.68
C LEU A 254 -0.59 -4.81 -7.12
N LEU A 255 -1.39 -5.66 -7.74
CA LEU A 255 -1.31 -5.93 -9.18
C LEU A 255 -1.89 -4.72 -9.91
N VAL A 256 -1.27 -4.30 -11.01
CA VAL A 256 -1.66 -3.12 -11.78
C VAL A 256 -1.59 -3.41 -13.27
N GLY A 257 -2.59 -2.97 -14.02
CA GLY A 257 -2.60 -3.09 -15.48
C GLY A 257 -3.90 -2.58 -16.08
N TYR A 258 -3.98 -2.56 -17.40
CA TYR A 258 -5.20 -2.19 -18.09
C TYR A 258 -6.21 -3.35 -18.04
N PRO A 259 -7.45 -3.14 -17.51
CA PRO A 259 -8.43 -4.20 -17.38
C PRO A 259 -8.92 -4.68 -18.75
N LYS A 260 -9.02 -6.00 -18.94
CA LYS A 260 -9.61 -6.61 -20.13
C LYS A 260 -11.14 -6.52 -20.12
N VAL A 261 -11.75 -6.36 -18.94
CA VAL A 261 -13.20 -6.32 -18.75
C VAL A 261 -13.61 -4.99 -18.14
N ARG A 262 -14.77 -4.47 -18.56
CA ARG A 262 -15.38 -3.29 -17.98
C ARG A 262 -16.59 -3.70 -17.12
N TYR A 263 -16.53 -3.38 -15.85
CA TYR A 263 -17.67 -3.56 -14.95
C TYR A 263 -18.72 -2.49 -15.21
N ARG A 264 -19.97 -2.89 -15.44
CA ARG A 264 -21.07 -1.98 -15.80
C ARG A 264 -22.02 -1.72 -14.65
N ASN A 265 -22.08 -2.63 -13.69
CA ASN A 265 -23.06 -2.60 -12.61
C ASN A 265 -22.37 -2.51 -11.25
N GLU A 266 -23.00 -1.76 -10.35
CA GLU A 266 -22.66 -1.81 -8.93
C GLU A 266 -23.30 -3.08 -8.31
N SER A 267 -22.52 -3.80 -7.52
CA SER A 267 -23.04 -4.91 -6.72
C SER A 267 -23.38 -4.40 -5.32
N SER A 268 -24.60 -4.62 -4.88
CA SER A 268 -25.01 -4.32 -3.51
C SER A 268 -24.11 -5.03 -2.50
N ARG A 269 -23.87 -4.39 -1.38
CA ARG A 269 -23.11 -4.94 -0.25
C ARG A 269 -23.92 -4.81 1.02
N GLN A 270 -23.75 -5.78 1.90
CA GLN A 270 -24.34 -5.73 3.22
C GLN A 270 -23.74 -4.54 4.00
N SER A 271 -24.60 -3.77 4.65
CA SER A 271 -24.15 -2.67 5.53
C SER A 271 -23.38 -3.23 6.73
N PRO A 272 -22.34 -2.52 7.18
CA PRO A 272 -21.67 -2.91 8.41
C PRO A 272 -22.59 -2.77 9.62
N ILE A 273 -22.34 -3.55 10.65
CA ILE A 273 -22.99 -3.34 11.97
C ILE A 273 -22.33 -2.11 12.60
N VAL A 274 -23.17 -1.13 12.94
CA VAL A 274 -22.72 0.11 13.59
C VAL A 274 -23.36 0.18 14.98
N VAL A 275 -22.56 0.45 16.00
CA VAL A 275 -23.00 0.71 17.35
C VAL A 275 -22.71 2.18 17.66
N LEU A 276 -23.75 2.93 18.02
CA LEU A 276 -23.63 4.28 18.54
C LEU A 276 -23.65 4.20 20.06
N LEU A 277 -22.66 4.80 20.73
CA LEU A 277 -22.49 4.82 22.19
C LEU A 277 -22.78 6.20 22.74
#